data_5c6cb9c60f333503948eca11b71b5907
#
_entry.id   5c6cb9c60f333503948eca11b71b5907
#
_cell.length_a   1.000
_cell.length_b   1.000
_cell.length_c   1.000
_cell.angle_alpha   90.00
_cell.angle_beta   90.00
_cell.angle_gamma   90.00
#
_symmetry.space_group_name_H-M   'P 1'
#
loop_
_entity.id
_entity.type
_entity.pdbx_description
1 polymer ?
#
loop_
_entity_poly.entity_id
_entity_poly.type
_entity_poly.pdbx_seq_one_letter_code
_entity_poly.pdbx_strand_id
1 'polypeptide(L)'
;MVSKKIIICIFITALTIPRLFAQENELYTEEEIPAAELSKGFSIKDLFNFTETLRPEKTTETPAKNSVAIKTNAKNVKVYLNGVYKGLTPISISGLEPGVYRLRLEKEGFLSAEKYISVSKGVSYSYYYEMSEIKGFVEVRGIPNSKEFMIFADGNRIYSPFFELPEGPHRIQIRSFGYEDFFVPVYVRRHRIKRISIKMQKAQFKITDFYASRKTINPEYSGSLGSCTLTAKVSAPGTGHLSVKNMLDQEVFYTVFPGFSTWEQNATWDGRDSSGNTVPSGKYTATFYAEGQTAVQEISVDRTMIFPLSDLTPGGTGNGFLTTASILPKGTKLLNFSVAPVSGSKNGFYAAPVYIGFADSVFNQLELSCNLAIWAGITDTPLLFSVAAKFADKTKNENHIFQFRYGAAARYGVCDASLFPDYGADSGCGLGLSGFMGLCSAKFCADISSEFIFGAETSNPLNGDNSWKNGISFTFSPVTEFSAKLSCALISNSDYFDAIQPKAGFSFLIPGTSFVFNADFYGIIYFDSPYYLGGTAGFGYLF
;
A
#
# COMPACT_ATOMS: atom_id res chain seq x y z
N MET A 1 -12.06 33.81 27.21
CA MET A 1 -13.52 33.72 27.35
C MET A 1 -14.10 32.86 26.21
N VAL A 2 -13.55 31.64 26.01
CA VAL A 2 -13.95 30.64 24.97
C VAL A 2 -13.80 29.24 25.59
N SER A 3 -14.59 28.90 26.59
CA SER A 3 -14.47 27.60 27.26
C SER A 3 -15.76 27.05 27.87
N LYS A 4 -16.93 27.54 27.51
CA LYS A 4 -18.20 27.02 28.07
C LYS A 4 -19.24 26.51 27.07
N LYS A 5 -18.95 26.52 25.75
CA LYS A 5 -19.91 26.05 24.73
C LYS A 5 -19.62 24.65 24.17
N ILE A 6 -18.49 24.02 24.50
CA ILE A 6 -18.11 22.67 23.99
C ILE A 6 -18.62 21.55 24.91
N ILE A 7 -18.92 21.83 26.18
CA ILE A 7 -19.36 20.78 27.13
C ILE A 7 -20.87 20.47 27.02
N ILE A 8 -21.68 21.35 26.42
CA ILE A 8 -23.13 21.15 26.33
C ILE A 8 -23.52 20.27 25.12
N CYS A 9 -22.68 20.16 24.07
CA CYS A 9 -22.96 19.29 22.94
C CYS A 9 -22.68 17.80 23.20
N ILE A 10 -21.87 17.45 24.18
CA ILE A 10 -21.54 16.04 24.50
C ILE A 10 -22.59 15.39 25.40
N PHE A 11 -23.36 16.17 26.17
CA PHE A 11 -24.41 15.62 27.06
C PHE A 11 -25.79 15.45 26.41
N ILE A 12 -26.03 16.06 25.23
CA ILE A 12 -27.33 15.92 24.51
C ILE A 12 -27.34 14.69 23.61
N THR A 13 -26.20 14.20 23.16
CA THR A 13 -26.09 12.96 22.36
C THR A 13 -26.18 11.67 23.16
N ALA A 14 -26.03 11.74 24.50
CA ALA A 14 -26.11 10.55 25.36
C ALA A 14 -27.54 10.21 25.86
N LEU A 15 -28.52 11.10 25.65
CA LEU A 15 -29.91 10.91 26.13
C LEU A 15 -30.93 10.56 25.04
N THR A 16 -30.51 10.49 23.77
CA THR A 16 -31.42 10.11 22.65
C THR A 16 -31.23 8.69 22.11
N ILE A 17 -30.26 7.93 22.64
CA ILE A 17 -29.96 6.58 22.19
C ILE A 17 -30.94 5.49 22.70
N PRO A 18 -31.70 5.61 23.80
CA PRO A 18 -32.58 4.51 24.23
C PRO A 18 -33.88 4.34 23.45
N ARG A 19 -34.25 5.25 22.55
CA ARG A 19 -35.54 5.14 21.84
C ARG A 19 -35.49 4.58 20.43
N LEU A 20 -34.31 4.34 19.86
CA LEU A 20 -34.18 3.69 18.54
C LEU A 20 -34.20 2.16 18.60
N PHE A 21 -34.12 1.55 19.79
CA PHE A 21 -34.08 0.09 19.95
C PHE A 21 -35.45 -0.58 20.16
N ALA A 22 -36.56 0.15 20.17
CA ALA A 22 -37.88 -0.40 20.53
C ALA A 22 -38.78 -0.74 19.31
N GLN A 23 -38.32 -0.58 18.07
CA GLN A 23 -39.14 -0.80 16.88
C GLN A 23 -38.60 -1.86 15.90
N GLU A 24 -37.52 -2.61 16.26
CA GLU A 24 -36.87 -3.57 15.36
C GLU A 24 -37.33 -5.03 15.52
N ASN A 25 -38.29 -5.34 16.38
CA ASN A 25 -38.64 -6.74 16.74
C ASN A 25 -39.39 -7.54 15.67
N GLU A 26 -39.76 -6.93 14.51
CA GLU A 26 -40.45 -7.65 13.43
C GLU A 26 -39.56 -8.04 12.24
N LEU A 27 -38.30 -7.64 12.23
CA LEU A 27 -37.41 -7.81 11.07
C LEU A 27 -36.52 -9.05 11.12
N TYR A 28 -36.42 -9.71 12.26
CA TYR A 28 -35.67 -10.94 12.38
C TYR A 28 -36.21 -11.85 13.49
N THR A 29 -35.93 -13.14 13.36
CA THR A 29 -36.18 -14.14 14.39
C THR A 29 -34.87 -14.82 14.79
N GLU A 30 -34.76 -15.18 16.08
CA GLU A 30 -33.59 -15.84 16.61
C GLU A 30 -33.97 -17.25 17.10
N GLU A 31 -33.11 -18.22 16.82
CA GLU A 31 -33.19 -19.58 17.30
C GLU A 31 -31.82 -20.03 17.79
N GLU A 32 -31.79 -20.78 18.89
CA GLU A 32 -30.55 -21.30 19.44
C GLU A 32 -30.67 -22.84 19.55
N ILE A 33 -29.77 -23.54 18.85
CA ILE A 33 -29.73 -25.01 18.83
C ILE A 33 -28.36 -25.52 19.29
N PRO A 34 -28.31 -26.74 19.89
CA PRO A 34 -27.03 -27.40 20.18
C PRO A 34 -26.25 -27.69 18.90
N ALA A 35 -24.94 -27.44 18.90
CA ALA A 35 -24.09 -27.73 17.75
C ALA A 35 -24.05 -29.22 17.37
N ALA A 36 -24.40 -30.11 18.31
CA ALA A 36 -24.48 -31.56 18.09
C ALA A 36 -25.56 -31.98 17.07
N GLU A 37 -26.54 -31.13 16.76
CA GLU A 37 -27.61 -31.45 15.79
C GLU A 37 -27.18 -31.30 14.32
N LEU A 38 -26.00 -30.78 14.05
CA LEU A 38 -25.41 -30.66 12.68
C LEU A 38 -24.85 -31.97 12.11
N SER A 39 -24.96 -33.09 12.84
CA SER A 39 -24.22 -34.32 12.58
C SER A 39 -24.69 -35.20 11.39
N LYS A 40 -25.35 -34.64 10.37
CA LYS A 40 -25.60 -35.37 9.11
C LYS A 40 -24.75 -34.81 7.96
N GLY A 41 -23.42 -34.87 8.08
CA GLY A 41 -22.51 -34.55 6.97
C GLY A 41 -21.16 -33.90 7.32
N PHE A 42 -20.93 -33.50 8.57
CA PHE A 42 -19.67 -32.97 9.05
C PHE A 42 -19.20 -33.72 10.30
N SER A 43 -17.93 -34.13 10.33
CA SER A 43 -17.35 -34.73 11.52
C SER A 43 -17.10 -33.65 12.57
N ILE A 44 -17.89 -33.66 13.63
CA ILE A 44 -17.75 -32.77 14.80
C ILE A 44 -16.35 -32.88 15.44
N LYS A 45 -15.66 -34.02 15.25
CA LYS A 45 -14.29 -34.23 15.77
C LYS A 45 -13.25 -33.27 15.15
N ASP A 46 -13.44 -32.82 13.90
CA ASP A 46 -12.52 -31.91 13.23
C ASP A 46 -12.71 -30.44 13.67
N LEU A 47 -13.87 -30.10 14.22
CA LEU A 47 -14.18 -28.76 14.77
C LEU A 47 -13.64 -28.56 16.20
N PHE A 48 -13.31 -29.62 16.92
CA PHE A 48 -12.91 -29.59 18.33
C PHE A 48 -11.51 -30.18 18.60
N ASN A 49 -10.63 -30.26 17.59
CA ASN A 49 -9.23 -30.64 17.77
C ASN A 49 -8.44 -29.51 18.42
N PHE A 50 -8.61 -29.34 19.72
CA PHE A 50 -7.79 -28.46 20.54
C PHE A 50 -6.44 -29.13 20.83
N THR A 51 -5.44 -28.84 19.99
CA THR A 51 -4.04 -29.18 20.31
C THR A 51 -3.49 -28.11 21.26
N GLU A 52 -3.55 -28.40 22.54
CA GLU A 52 -2.84 -27.64 23.55
C GLU A 52 -1.33 -27.80 23.37
N THR A 53 -0.64 -26.77 22.89
CA THR A 53 0.82 -26.81 22.72
C THR A 53 1.50 -25.99 23.82
N LEU A 54 2.14 -26.69 24.75
CA LEU A 54 3.06 -26.09 25.70
C LEU A 54 4.47 -26.19 25.10
N ARG A 55 5.07 -25.05 24.75
CA ARG A 55 6.45 -24.99 24.24
C ARG A 55 7.38 -24.52 25.36
N PRO A 56 8.25 -25.38 25.92
CA PRO A 56 9.28 -24.96 26.85
C PRO A 56 10.46 -24.35 26.09
N GLU A 57 10.73 -23.09 26.30
CA GLU A 57 11.98 -22.45 25.88
C GLU A 57 12.93 -22.39 27.08
N LYS A 58 14.13 -22.95 26.93
CA LYS A 58 15.17 -22.88 27.93
C LYS A 58 16.01 -21.62 27.68
N THR A 59 15.81 -20.58 28.47
CA THR A 59 16.63 -19.38 28.42
C THR A 59 17.75 -19.48 29.44
N THR A 60 19.01 -19.43 28.94
CA THR A 60 20.24 -19.28 29.76
C THR A 60 20.50 -17.78 29.93
N GLU A 61 19.83 -17.14 30.85
CA GLU A 61 20.24 -15.82 31.34
C GLU A 61 20.49 -15.91 32.85
N THR A 62 21.60 -15.29 33.29
CA THR A 62 22.18 -15.09 34.62
C THR A 62 21.39 -15.64 35.81
N PRO A 63 22.04 -16.26 36.83
CA PRO A 63 21.39 -17.05 37.88
C PRO A 63 20.63 -16.19 38.88
N ALA A 64 19.45 -15.72 38.48
CA ALA A 64 18.43 -15.29 39.41
C ALA A 64 17.77 -16.56 39.97
N LYS A 65 17.67 -16.64 41.30
CA LYS A 65 16.98 -17.68 42.07
C LYS A 65 15.83 -18.33 41.32
N ASN A 66 15.80 -19.66 41.16
CA ASN A 66 14.73 -20.49 40.61
C ASN A 66 13.50 -19.72 40.14
N SER A 67 13.44 -19.34 38.87
CA SER A 67 12.36 -18.51 38.35
C SER A 67 11.63 -19.16 37.19
N VAL A 68 10.34 -18.83 37.08
CA VAL A 68 9.46 -19.29 36.00
C VAL A 68 8.79 -18.09 35.38
N ALA A 69 9.05 -17.84 34.10
CA ALA A 69 8.33 -16.86 33.28
C ALA A 69 7.18 -17.57 32.55
N ILE A 70 5.98 -17.00 32.63
CA ILE A 70 4.78 -17.53 31.99
C ILE A 70 4.24 -16.47 31.02
N LYS A 71 4.16 -16.84 29.76
CA LYS A 71 3.63 -16.02 28.66
C LYS A 71 2.48 -16.75 27.99
N THR A 72 1.51 -16.00 27.45
CA THR A 72 0.36 -16.54 26.73
C THR A 72 0.05 -15.67 25.49
N ASN A 73 -0.61 -16.24 24.47
CA ASN A 73 -1.17 -15.50 23.33
C ASN A 73 -2.21 -14.45 23.78
N ALA A 74 -2.99 -14.76 24.83
CA ALA A 74 -3.95 -13.83 25.42
C ALA A 74 -3.28 -13.00 26.52
N LYS A 75 -3.54 -11.68 26.58
CA LYS A 75 -3.05 -10.79 27.65
C LYS A 75 -3.90 -10.95 28.92
N ASN A 76 -3.27 -10.69 30.07
CA ASN A 76 -3.97 -10.64 31.38
C ASN A 76 -4.66 -11.97 31.76
N VAL A 77 -4.02 -13.11 31.49
CA VAL A 77 -4.46 -14.43 31.95
C VAL A 77 -4.09 -14.59 33.42
N LYS A 78 -5.03 -15.00 34.28
CA LYS A 78 -4.77 -15.30 35.69
C LYS A 78 -3.92 -16.56 35.82
N VAL A 79 -2.83 -16.46 36.59
CA VAL A 79 -1.88 -17.53 36.85
C VAL A 79 -2.03 -18.04 38.27
N TYR A 80 -2.20 -19.35 38.42
CA TYR A 80 -2.21 -20.03 39.72
C TYR A 80 -1.16 -21.12 39.73
N LEU A 81 -0.36 -21.19 40.81
CA LEU A 81 0.56 -22.29 41.09
C LEU A 81 0.10 -23.03 42.35
N ASN A 82 -0.12 -24.32 42.24
CA ASN A 82 -0.66 -25.16 43.32
C ASN A 82 -1.95 -24.58 43.96
N GLY A 83 -2.80 -23.95 43.13
CA GLY A 83 -4.04 -23.29 43.57
C GLY A 83 -3.88 -21.86 44.11
N VAL A 84 -2.65 -21.37 44.30
CA VAL A 84 -2.37 -20.01 44.79
C VAL A 84 -2.23 -19.04 43.63
N TYR A 85 -3.01 -17.96 43.64
CA TYR A 85 -2.93 -16.89 42.65
C TYR A 85 -1.58 -16.18 42.70
N LYS A 86 -0.93 -16.00 41.53
CA LYS A 86 0.39 -15.39 41.41
C LYS A 86 0.40 -14.07 40.63
N GLY A 87 -0.62 -13.79 39.84
CA GLY A 87 -0.73 -12.57 39.04
C GLY A 87 -1.30 -12.82 37.65
N LEU A 88 -1.03 -11.88 36.71
CA LEU A 88 -1.51 -11.91 35.34
C LEU A 88 -0.34 -12.08 34.35
N THR A 89 -0.58 -12.79 33.24
CA THR A 89 0.43 -12.94 32.17
C THR A 89 0.61 -11.65 31.38
N PRO A 90 1.85 -11.35 30.90
CA PRO A 90 3.09 -12.08 31.12
C PRO A 90 3.62 -11.84 32.56
N ILE A 91 4.07 -12.91 33.23
CA ILE A 91 4.55 -12.82 34.61
C ILE A 91 5.83 -13.64 34.78
N SER A 92 6.73 -13.14 35.64
CA SER A 92 7.91 -13.90 36.10
C SER A 92 7.82 -14.10 37.62
N ILE A 93 7.86 -15.36 38.04
CA ILE A 93 7.75 -15.78 39.43
C ILE A 93 9.11 -16.32 39.87
N SER A 94 9.72 -15.68 40.85
CA SER A 94 11.06 -16.03 41.39
C SER A 94 10.98 -16.61 42.80
N GLY A 95 12.04 -17.30 43.23
CA GLY A 95 12.13 -17.85 44.58
C GLY A 95 11.31 -19.11 44.82
N LEU A 96 10.97 -19.83 43.75
CA LEU A 96 10.26 -21.10 43.86
C LEU A 96 11.22 -22.22 44.36
N GLU A 97 10.76 -23.05 45.28
CA GLU A 97 11.49 -24.26 45.68
C GLU A 97 11.57 -25.27 44.51
N PRO A 98 12.66 -26.01 44.37
CA PRO A 98 12.74 -27.07 43.38
C PRO A 98 11.61 -28.10 43.57
N GLY A 99 10.88 -28.43 42.50
CA GLY A 99 9.74 -29.34 42.59
C GLY A 99 8.84 -29.25 41.37
N VAL A 100 7.73 -29.99 41.45
CA VAL A 100 6.69 -29.96 40.41
C VAL A 100 5.51 -29.11 40.90
N TYR A 101 5.07 -28.19 40.08
CA TYR A 101 3.97 -27.28 40.37
C TYR A 101 2.82 -27.51 39.41
N ARG A 102 1.58 -27.51 39.92
CA ARG A 102 0.37 -27.49 39.11
C ARG A 102 0.11 -26.05 38.70
N LEU A 103 0.35 -25.74 37.40
CA LEU A 103 0.02 -24.47 36.78
C LEU A 103 -1.42 -24.50 36.30
N ARG A 104 -2.24 -23.54 36.69
CA ARG A 104 -3.57 -23.30 36.16
C ARG A 104 -3.67 -21.88 35.61
N LEU A 105 -4.17 -21.77 34.38
CA LEU A 105 -4.35 -20.52 33.64
C LEU A 105 -5.85 -20.30 33.41
N GLU A 106 -6.34 -19.10 33.74
CA GLU A 106 -7.74 -18.76 33.62
C GLU A 106 -7.92 -17.37 33.02
N LYS A 107 -8.82 -17.27 32.07
CA LYS A 107 -9.29 -15.99 31.51
C LYS A 107 -10.73 -16.16 31.05
N GLU A 108 -11.55 -15.13 31.29
CA GLU A 108 -12.93 -15.10 30.79
C GLU A 108 -12.94 -15.14 29.26
N GLY A 109 -13.83 -15.97 28.67
CA GLY A 109 -13.90 -16.20 27.24
C GLY A 109 -12.87 -17.21 26.69
N PHE A 110 -12.04 -17.80 27.55
CA PHE A 110 -11.05 -18.81 27.17
C PHE A 110 -11.22 -20.09 27.97
N LEU A 111 -10.84 -21.22 27.38
CA LEU A 111 -10.76 -22.48 28.11
C LEU A 111 -9.67 -22.39 29.18
N SER A 112 -10.01 -22.79 30.41
CA SER A 112 -8.99 -22.88 31.45
C SER A 112 -8.02 -24.01 31.15
N ALA A 113 -6.74 -23.79 31.39
CA ALA A 113 -5.71 -24.76 31.15
C ALA A 113 -5.03 -25.18 32.46
N GLU A 114 -4.76 -26.47 32.61
CA GLU A 114 -3.98 -27.02 33.73
C GLU A 114 -2.82 -27.85 33.18
N LYS A 115 -1.61 -27.59 33.69
CA LYS A 115 -0.39 -28.32 33.33
C LYS A 115 0.53 -28.44 34.54
N TYR A 116 1.39 -29.42 34.53
CA TYR A 116 2.47 -29.56 35.50
C TYR A 116 3.75 -28.99 34.93
N ILE A 117 4.43 -28.12 35.67
CA ILE A 117 5.70 -27.53 35.34
C ILE A 117 6.74 -27.93 36.38
N SER A 118 7.99 -28.16 35.95
CA SER A 118 9.09 -28.54 36.82
C SER A 118 10.00 -27.34 37.05
N VAL A 119 10.42 -27.14 38.31
CA VAL A 119 11.38 -26.13 38.71
C VAL A 119 12.62 -26.86 39.26
N SER A 120 13.79 -26.60 38.69
CA SER A 120 15.09 -27.14 39.15
C SER A 120 15.90 -26.04 39.83
N LYS A 121 16.77 -26.46 40.77
CA LYS A 121 17.61 -25.54 41.51
C LYS A 121 18.60 -24.79 40.57
N GLY A 122 18.60 -23.46 40.63
CA GLY A 122 19.49 -22.62 39.85
C GLY A 122 19.10 -22.42 38.38
N VAL A 123 17.94 -22.92 37.96
CA VAL A 123 17.50 -22.84 36.55
C VAL A 123 16.27 -21.91 36.44
N SER A 124 16.30 -21.04 35.41
CA SER A 124 15.17 -20.23 35.02
C SER A 124 14.48 -20.86 33.81
N TYR A 125 13.16 -20.91 33.83
CA TYR A 125 12.32 -21.47 32.75
C TYR A 125 11.41 -20.39 32.17
N SER A 126 11.18 -20.43 30.87
CA SER A 126 10.15 -19.66 30.19
C SER A 126 9.15 -20.62 29.55
N TYR A 127 7.89 -20.46 29.87
CA TYR A 127 6.80 -21.24 29.29
C TYR A 127 5.86 -20.33 28.50
N TYR A 128 5.60 -20.70 27.26
CA TYR A 128 4.56 -20.09 26.45
C TYR A 128 3.38 -21.05 26.33
N TYR A 129 2.18 -20.53 26.63
CA TYR A 129 0.94 -21.32 26.56
C TYR A 129 -0.08 -20.65 25.64
N GLU A 130 -0.63 -21.43 24.72
CA GLU A 130 -1.63 -20.98 23.78
C GLU A 130 -3.02 -21.23 24.35
N MET A 131 -3.70 -20.17 24.81
CA MET A 131 -5.06 -20.21 25.33
C MET A 131 -6.06 -20.28 24.17
N SER A 132 -7.00 -21.23 24.24
CA SER A 132 -8.06 -21.41 23.25
C SER A 132 -9.31 -20.61 23.64
N GLU A 133 -9.80 -19.78 22.72
CA GLU A 133 -11.05 -19.05 22.91
C GLU A 133 -12.25 -20.00 22.93
N ILE A 134 -13.21 -19.71 23.82
CA ILE A 134 -14.50 -20.40 23.82
C ILE A 134 -15.34 -19.79 22.70
N LYS A 135 -15.75 -20.62 21.73
CA LYS A 135 -16.50 -20.20 20.56
C LYS A 135 -17.88 -20.86 20.48
N GLY A 136 -18.77 -20.18 19.81
CA GLY A 136 -20.02 -20.72 19.30
C GLY A 136 -20.17 -20.40 17.81
N PHE A 137 -21.32 -20.72 17.24
CA PHE A 137 -21.59 -20.57 15.82
C PHE A 137 -22.75 -19.60 15.59
N VAL A 138 -22.68 -18.88 14.47
CA VAL A 138 -23.77 -18.05 13.97
C VAL A 138 -24.16 -18.53 12.57
N GLU A 139 -25.45 -18.70 12.33
CA GLU A 139 -26.04 -19.01 11.04
C GLU A 139 -27.01 -17.90 10.64
N VAL A 140 -26.71 -17.21 9.54
CA VAL A 140 -27.58 -16.16 9.00
C VAL A 140 -28.41 -16.73 7.86
N ARG A 141 -29.74 -16.63 7.99
CA ARG A 141 -30.72 -17.08 6.99
C ARG A 141 -31.58 -15.92 6.49
N GLY A 142 -32.18 -16.09 5.32
CA GLY A 142 -33.07 -15.07 4.73
C GLY A 142 -32.31 -13.94 4.04
N ILE A 143 -31.01 -14.11 3.77
CA ILE A 143 -30.25 -13.16 2.94
C ILE A 143 -30.91 -13.15 1.55
N PRO A 144 -31.25 -11.96 1.02
CA PRO A 144 -31.84 -11.85 -0.31
C PRO A 144 -30.91 -12.45 -1.39
N ASN A 145 -31.51 -13.06 -2.40
CA ASN A 145 -30.76 -13.59 -3.54
C ASN A 145 -30.32 -12.43 -4.46
N SER A 146 -29.33 -11.68 -4.02
CA SER A 146 -28.67 -10.64 -4.80
C SER A 146 -27.29 -11.14 -5.24
N LYS A 147 -26.75 -10.60 -6.34
CA LYS A 147 -25.40 -10.97 -6.82
C LYS A 147 -24.30 -10.56 -5.84
N GLU A 148 -24.57 -9.53 -5.03
CA GLU A 148 -23.62 -9.04 -4.06
C GLU A 148 -24.26 -8.93 -2.68
N PHE A 149 -23.66 -9.62 -1.71
CA PHE A 149 -23.93 -9.44 -0.29
C PHE A 149 -22.65 -9.51 0.52
N MET A 150 -22.65 -8.90 1.68
CA MET A 150 -21.52 -8.88 2.61
C MET A 150 -22.05 -9.07 4.02
N ILE A 151 -21.35 -9.86 4.82
CA ILE A 151 -21.60 -10.04 6.25
C ILE A 151 -20.41 -9.51 7.00
N PHE A 152 -20.65 -8.77 8.07
CA PHE A 152 -19.61 -8.30 8.99
C PHE A 152 -19.99 -8.71 10.41
N ALA A 153 -19.02 -9.17 11.17
CA ALA A 153 -19.12 -9.39 12.61
C ALA A 153 -18.13 -8.46 13.30
N ASP A 154 -18.62 -7.57 14.16
CA ASP A 154 -17.84 -6.54 14.85
C ASP A 154 -16.92 -5.72 13.92
N GLY A 155 -17.41 -5.43 12.71
CA GLY A 155 -16.68 -4.71 11.67
C GLY A 155 -15.74 -5.57 10.80
N ASN A 156 -15.50 -6.83 11.15
CA ASN A 156 -14.67 -7.75 10.37
C ASN A 156 -15.52 -8.48 9.32
N ARG A 157 -15.04 -8.52 8.07
CA ARG A 157 -15.74 -9.17 6.96
C ARG A 157 -15.76 -10.69 7.14
N ILE A 158 -16.95 -11.28 7.00
CA ILE A 158 -17.21 -12.70 7.03
C ILE A 158 -17.60 -13.18 5.63
N TYR A 159 -17.03 -14.30 5.18
CA TYR A 159 -17.21 -14.81 3.81
C TYR A 159 -18.22 -15.96 3.71
N SER A 160 -18.84 -16.35 4.82
CA SER A 160 -19.83 -17.43 4.87
C SER A 160 -21.03 -16.99 5.70
N PRO A 161 -22.26 -17.39 5.37
CA PRO A 161 -23.41 -17.19 6.24
C PRO A 161 -23.43 -18.08 7.50
N PHE A 162 -22.51 -19.04 7.57
CA PHE A 162 -22.24 -19.86 8.76
C PHE A 162 -20.81 -19.67 9.21
N PHE A 163 -20.58 -19.20 10.44
CA PHE A 163 -19.27 -18.83 10.96
C PHE A 163 -19.16 -18.92 12.47
N GLU A 164 -17.93 -18.94 12.96
CA GLU A 164 -17.61 -18.98 14.38
C GLU A 164 -17.38 -17.57 14.94
N LEU A 165 -17.80 -17.35 16.20
CA LEU A 165 -17.44 -16.18 16.99
C LEU A 165 -17.11 -16.61 18.43
N PRO A 166 -16.27 -15.82 19.14
CA PRO A 166 -16.07 -15.98 20.59
C PRO A 166 -17.39 -15.96 21.36
N GLU A 167 -17.44 -16.57 22.54
CA GLU A 167 -18.58 -16.43 23.44
C GLU A 167 -18.73 -14.99 23.91
N GLY A 168 -19.94 -14.43 23.79
CA GLY A 168 -20.22 -13.06 24.21
C GLY A 168 -21.14 -12.29 23.26
N PRO A 169 -21.29 -10.98 23.50
CA PRO A 169 -22.10 -10.11 22.65
C PRO A 169 -21.32 -9.69 21.40
N HIS A 170 -21.98 -9.77 20.26
CA HIS A 170 -21.46 -9.39 18.95
C HIS A 170 -22.47 -8.54 18.18
N ARG A 171 -21.99 -7.76 17.22
CA ARG A 171 -22.83 -7.00 16.27
C ARG A 171 -22.62 -7.54 14.88
N ILE A 172 -23.69 -8.11 14.30
CA ILE A 172 -23.69 -8.57 12.92
C ILE A 172 -24.27 -7.47 12.03
N GLN A 173 -23.58 -7.14 10.94
CA GLN A 173 -24.08 -6.27 9.88
C GLN A 173 -24.19 -7.10 8.60
N ILE A 174 -25.31 -6.99 7.92
CA ILE A 174 -25.55 -7.61 6.63
C ILE A 174 -25.85 -6.51 5.62
N ARG A 175 -25.11 -6.51 4.52
CA ARG A 175 -25.30 -5.62 3.39
C ARG A 175 -25.64 -6.46 2.16
N SER A 176 -26.66 -6.07 1.43
CA SER A 176 -27.08 -6.76 0.21
C SER A 176 -27.52 -5.73 -0.82
N PHE A 177 -27.05 -5.87 -2.06
CA PHE A 177 -27.38 -4.92 -3.11
C PHE A 177 -28.89 -4.82 -3.31
N GLY A 178 -29.42 -3.59 -3.31
CA GLY A 178 -30.85 -3.31 -3.41
C GLY A 178 -31.61 -3.34 -2.09
N TYR A 179 -30.91 -3.51 -0.97
CA TYR A 179 -31.51 -3.53 0.36
C TYR A 179 -30.79 -2.56 1.30
N GLU A 180 -31.49 -2.11 2.32
CA GLU A 180 -30.92 -1.31 3.39
C GLU A 180 -29.98 -2.15 4.25
N ASP A 181 -28.94 -1.53 4.79
CA ASP A 181 -27.98 -2.21 5.70
C ASP A 181 -28.73 -2.72 6.93
N PHE A 182 -28.57 -3.98 7.24
CA PHE A 182 -29.24 -4.63 8.37
C PHE A 182 -28.25 -4.88 9.51
N PHE A 183 -28.64 -4.50 10.73
CA PHE A 183 -27.82 -4.67 11.93
C PHE A 183 -28.59 -5.49 12.97
N VAL A 184 -27.92 -6.45 13.56
CA VAL A 184 -28.49 -7.25 14.64
C VAL A 184 -27.44 -7.50 15.73
N PRO A 185 -27.76 -7.19 17.01
CA PRO A 185 -26.96 -7.60 18.16
C PRO A 185 -27.20 -9.08 18.42
N VAL A 186 -26.15 -9.83 18.66
CA VAL A 186 -26.22 -11.29 18.90
C VAL A 186 -25.43 -11.61 20.14
N TYR A 187 -25.94 -12.51 20.99
CA TYR A 187 -25.16 -13.11 22.05
C TYR A 187 -24.81 -14.55 21.67
N VAL A 188 -23.51 -14.82 21.47
CA VAL A 188 -23.01 -16.15 21.11
C VAL A 188 -22.70 -16.94 22.39
N ARG A 189 -23.24 -18.15 22.49
CA ARG A 189 -22.96 -19.10 23.59
C ARG A 189 -22.08 -20.23 23.10
N ARG A 190 -21.20 -20.69 23.98
CA ARG A 190 -20.27 -21.78 23.69
C ARG A 190 -21.02 -23.03 23.22
N HIS A 191 -20.49 -23.70 22.22
CA HIS A 191 -21.01 -24.95 21.65
C HIS A 191 -22.48 -24.86 21.23
N ARG A 192 -22.99 -23.67 20.93
CA ARG A 192 -24.34 -23.43 20.42
C ARG A 192 -24.29 -22.77 19.05
N ILE A 193 -25.33 -23.04 18.28
CA ILE A 193 -25.57 -22.34 17.01
C ILE A 193 -26.66 -21.31 17.27
N LYS A 194 -26.29 -20.04 17.04
CA LYS A 194 -27.25 -18.95 17.02
C LYS A 194 -27.73 -18.77 15.59
N ARG A 195 -28.95 -19.14 15.32
CA ARG A 195 -29.60 -18.97 14.02
C ARG A 195 -30.36 -17.65 13.99
N ILE A 196 -30.12 -16.85 12.97
CA ILE A 196 -30.73 -15.55 12.75
C ILE A 196 -31.43 -15.61 11.39
N SER A 197 -32.76 -15.51 11.39
CA SER A 197 -33.53 -15.38 10.15
C SER A 197 -33.92 -13.92 9.95
N ILE A 198 -33.44 -13.31 8.88
CA ILE A 198 -33.58 -11.87 8.60
C ILE A 198 -34.57 -11.63 7.47
N LYS A 199 -35.20 -10.43 7.50
CA LYS A 199 -36.03 -9.89 6.42
C LYS A 199 -35.56 -8.47 6.16
N MET A 200 -34.77 -8.27 5.11
CA MET A 200 -34.24 -6.95 4.76
C MET A 200 -35.26 -6.10 4.03
N GLN A 201 -35.25 -4.80 4.29
CA GLN A 201 -36.05 -3.82 3.57
C GLN A 201 -35.38 -3.42 2.26
N LYS A 202 -36.18 -3.19 1.21
CA LYS A 202 -35.65 -2.72 -0.07
C LYS A 202 -35.13 -1.28 0.09
N ALA A 203 -33.93 -1.04 -0.40
CA ALA A 203 -33.36 0.29 -0.44
C ALA A 203 -34.02 1.15 -1.52
N GLN A 204 -34.17 2.45 -1.26
CA GLN A 204 -34.50 3.41 -2.30
C GLN A 204 -33.29 3.58 -3.22
N PHE A 205 -33.54 3.77 -4.51
CA PHE A 205 -32.48 4.05 -5.45
C PHE A 205 -31.81 5.39 -5.14
N LYS A 206 -30.48 5.38 -5.05
CA LYS A 206 -29.63 6.58 -4.91
C LYS A 206 -28.33 6.36 -5.66
N ILE A 207 -27.88 7.40 -6.34
CA ILE A 207 -26.47 7.50 -6.77
C ILE A 207 -25.70 7.96 -5.54
N THR A 208 -24.86 7.10 -4.95
CA THR A 208 -24.13 7.41 -3.72
C THR A 208 -22.77 8.04 -3.98
N ASP A 209 -22.18 7.77 -5.14
CA ASP A 209 -20.90 8.32 -5.56
C ASP A 209 -20.75 8.25 -7.08
N PHE A 210 -19.97 9.17 -7.66
CA PHE A 210 -19.59 9.12 -9.07
C PHE A 210 -18.21 9.74 -9.26
N TYR A 211 -17.26 8.97 -9.74
CA TYR A 211 -15.88 9.42 -9.88
C TYR A 211 -15.19 8.81 -11.10
N ALA A 212 -14.11 9.45 -11.51
CA ALA A 212 -13.21 8.98 -12.56
C ALA A 212 -11.91 8.44 -11.93
N SER A 213 -11.41 7.32 -12.44
CA SER A 213 -10.12 6.74 -12.03
C SER A 213 -8.95 7.71 -12.27
N ARG A 214 -9.07 8.56 -13.29
CA ARG A 214 -8.15 9.66 -13.61
C ARG A 214 -8.94 10.90 -13.99
N LYS A 215 -8.52 12.06 -13.50
CA LYS A 215 -9.12 13.36 -13.85
C LYS A 215 -8.54 13.96 -15.12
N THR A 216 -7.36 13.54 -15.53
CA THR A 216 -6.71 13.96 -16.77
C THR A 216 -6.20 12.75 -17.52
N ILE A 217 -6.50 12.66 -18.81
CA ILE A 217 -6.07 11.59 -19.70
C ILE A 217 -5.35 12.15 -20.94
N ASN A 218 -4.45 11.37 -21.50
CA ASN A 218 -3.91 11.61 -22.82
C ASN A 218 -4.23 10.44 -23.75
N PRO A 219 -5.19 10.59 -24.68
CA PRO A 219 -5.64 9.53 -25.59
C PRO A 219 -4.59 9.00 -26.57
N GLU A 220 -3.43 9.63 -26.65
CA GLU A 220 -2.30 9.14 -27.46
C GLU A 220 -1.62 7.92 -26.82
N TYR A 221 -1.83 7.70 -25.52
CA TYR A 221 -1.39 6.49 -24.83
C TYR A 221 -2.47 5.41 -24.92
N SER A 222 -2.03 4.16 -25.01
CA SER A 222 -2.92 3.00 -24.97
C SER A 222 -3.20 2.56 -23.51
N GLY A 223 -4.29 1.81 -23.32
CA GLY A 223 -4.63 1.23 -22.02
C GLY A 223 -5.02 2.23 -20.95
N SER A 224 -4.69 1.93 -19.70
CA SER A 224 -5.10 2.72 -18.53
C SER A 224 -4.46 4.11 -18.45
N LEU A 225 -3.37 4.37 -19.16
CA LEU A 225 -2.73 5.68 -19.21
C LEU A 225 -3.46 6.66 -20.12
N GLY A 226 -4.11 6.14 -21.20
CA GLY A 226 -4.88 6.94 -22.15
C GLY A 226 -6.38 6.97 -21.92
N SER A 227 -6.88 6.28 -20.91
CA SER A 227 -8.30 6.17 -20.63
C SER A 227 -8.64 6.47 -19.18
N CYS A 228 -9.89 6.74 -18.89
CA CYS A 228 -10.42 6.78 -17.53
C CYS A 228 -11.62 5.86 -17.38
N THR A 229 -11.68 5.14 -16.28
CA THR A 229 -12.86 4.41 -15.86
C THR A 229 -13.71 5.32 -15.01
N LEU A 230 -14.96 5.49 -15.44
CA LEU A 230 -16.01 6.23 -14.76
C LEU A 230 -16.83 5.24 -13.95
N THR A 231 -16.81 5.38 -12.63
CA THR A 231 -17.50 4.50 -11.69
C THR A 231 -18.63 5.24 -11.02
N ALA A 232 -19.85 4.77 -11.22
CA ALA A 232 -21.01 5.23 -10.46
C ALA A 232 -21.38 4.18 -9.41
N LYS A 233 -21.55 4.60 -8.15
CA LYS A 233 -22.05 3.75 -7.06
C LYS A 233 -23.53 4.00 -6.86
N VAL A 234 -24.30 2.91 -6.87
CA VAL A 234 -25.76 2.95 -6.73
C VAL A 234 -26.22 2.03 -5.59
N SER A 235 -27.29 2.38 -4.93
CA SER A 235 -27.82 1.66 -3.76
C SER A 235 -28.75 0.50 -4.12
N ALA A 236 -29.40 0.54 -5.29
CA ALA A 236 -30.46 -0.39 -5.66
C ALA A 236 -30.48 -0.68 -7.17
N PRO A 237 -31.17 -1.76 -7.61
CA PRO A 237 -31.43 -2.03 -9.01
C PRO A 237 -32.13 -0.86 -9.70
N GLY A 238 -31.80 -0.65 -10.96
CA GLY A 238 -32.33 0.39 -11.81
C GLY A 238 -31.69 0.33 -13.19
N THR A 239 -31.94 1.34 -14.00
CA THR A 239 -31.37 1.52 -15.33
C THR A 239 -30.75 2.90 -15.44
N GLY A 240 -29.81 3.07 -16.34
CA GLY A 240 -29.19 4.37 -16.53
C GLY A 240 -28.34 4.46 -17.79
N HIS A 241 -27.74 5.62 -17.97
CA HIS A 241 -26.78 5.86 -19.04
C HIS A 241 -25.70 6.84 -18.58
N LEU A 242 -24.58 6.78 -19.26
CA LEU A 242 -23.47 7.70 -19.09
C LEU A 242 -23.21 8.41 -20.41
N SER A 243 -23.12 9.73 -20.39
CA SER A 243 -22.69 10.55 -21.50
C SER A 243 -21.45 11.37 -21.13
N VAL A 244 -20.56 11.60 -22.07
CA VAL A 244 -19.47 12.56 -21.95
C VAL A 244 -19.65 13.64 -23.00
N LYS A 245 -19.61 14.90 -22.58
CA LYS A 245 -19.80 16.05 -23.45
C LYS A 245 -18.62 17.02 -23.37
N ASN A 246 -18.36 17.70 -24.48
CA ASN A 246 -17.37 18.77 -24.53
C ASN A 246 -17.96 20.10 -23.99
N MET A 247 -17.15 21.17 -23.98
CA MET A 247 -17.57 22.50 -23.51
C MET A 247 -18.68 23.15 -24.37
N LEU A 248 -18.93 22.64 -25.57
CA LEU A 248 -20.01 23.09 -26.47
C LEU A 248 -21.28 22.24 -26.32
N ASP A 249 -21.36 21.42 -25.26
CA ASP A 249 -22.45 20.47 -24.97
C ASP A 249 -22.64 19.38 -26.05
N GLN A 250 -21.66 19.16 -26.91
CA GLN A 250 -21.69 18.09 -27.91
C GLN A 250 -21.25 16.77 -27.23
N GLU A 251 -22.09 15.74 -27.42
CA GLU A 251 -21.79 14.39 -26.90
C GLU A 251 -20.69 13.71 -27.71
N VAL A 252 -19.67 13.25 -27.02
CA VAL A 252 -18.51 12.55 -27.61
C VAL A 252 -18.50 11.06 -27.25
N PHE A 253 -19.13 10.70 -26.13
CA PHE A 253 -19.23 9.31 -25.69
C PHE A 253 -20.57 9.06 -25.02
N TYR A 254 -21.14 7.88 -25.30
CA TYR A 254 -22.41 7.45 -24.72
C TYR A 254 -22.41 5.95 -24.48
N THR A 255 -22.92 5.54 -23.32
CA THR A 255 -23.15 4.12 -23.02
C THR A 255 -24.36 3.92 -22.13
N VAL A 256 -25.04 2.78 -22.27
CA VAL A 256 -26.26 2.44 -21.55
C VAL A 256 -25.98 1.31 -20.57
N PHE A 257 -26.54 1.41 -19.38
CA PHE A 257 -26.61 0.36 -18.39
C PHE A 257 -28.04 -0.18 -18.35
N PRO A 258 -28.29 -1.34 -18.96
CA PRO A 258 -29.64 -1.88 -19.11
C PRO A 258 -30.23 -2.42 -17.80
N GLY A 259 -29.40 -2.62 -16.78
CA GLY A 259 -29.83 -3.06 -15.47
C GLY A 259 -28.67 -3.15 -14.48
N PHE A 260 -28.84 -2.51 -13.32
CA PHE A 260 -27.87 -2.59 -12.24
C PHE A 260 -28.09 -3.86 -11.42
N SER A 261 -27.02 -4.62 -11.20
CA SER A 261 -27.07 -5.84 -10.38
C SER A 261 -26.01 -5.84 -9.27
N THR A 262 -25.20 -4.79 -9.20
CA THR A 262 -24.08 -4.58 -8.27
C THR A 262 -24.04 -3.14 -7.80
N TRP A 263 -23.29 -2.84 -6.72
CA TRP A 263 -23.15 -1.46 -6.26
C TRP A 263 -22.38 -0.56 -7.21
N GLU A 264 -21.45 -1.10 -8.00
CA GLU A 264 -20.60 -0.32 -8.89
C GLU A 264 -20.95 -0.56 -10.36
N GLN A 265 -21.14 0.55 -11.09
CA GLN A 265 -21.36 0.57 -12.53
C GLN A 265 -20.17 1.24 -13.19
N ASN A 266 -19.47 0.53 -14.05
CA ASN A 266 -18.23 0.98 -14.65
C ASN A 266 -18.36 1.16 -16.16
N ALA A 267 -17.85 2.28 -16.67
CA ALA A 267 -17.64 2.51 -18.09
C ALA A 267 -16.24 3.12 -18.31
N THR A 268 -15.55 2.69 -19.33
CA THR A 268 -14.23 3.24 -19.67
C THR A 268 -14.35 4.13 -20.90
N TRP A 269 -13.87 5.37 -20.78
CA TRP A 269 -13.74 6.30 -21.89
C TRP A 269 -12.26 6.50 -22.20
N ASP A 270 -11.88 6.28 -23.45
CA ASP A 270 -10.50 6.34 -23.95
C ASP A 270 -10.17 7.70 -24.62
N GLY A 271 -11.01 8.73 -24.41
CA GLY A 271 -10.80 10.03 -25.02
C GLY A 271 -11.05 10.08 -26.52
N ARG A 272 -11.86 9.16 -27.04
CA ARG A 272 -12.28 9.13 -28.43
C ARG A 272 -13.76 9.44 -28.56
N ASP A 273 -14.13 9.98 -29.73
CA ASP A 273 -15.52 10.19 -30.10
C ASP A 273 -16.18 8.89 -30.62
N SER A 274 -17.47 8.96 -30.92
CA SER A 274 -18.23 7.82 -31.45
C SER A 274 -17.74 7.32 -32.81
N SER A 275 -16.93 8.11 -33.53
CA SER A 275 -16.29 7.74 -34.79
C SER A 275 -14.89 7.14 -34.59
N GLY A 276 -14.40 7.07 -33.33
CA GLY A 276 -13.08 6.56 -33.01
C GLY A 276 -11.96 7.61 -33.12
N ASN A 277 -12.29 8.87 -33.40
CA ASN A 277 -11.28 9.93 -33.48
C ASN A 277 -10.93 10.44 -32.08
N THR A 278 -9.65 10.71 -31.86
CA THR A 278 -9.17 11.35 -30.62
C THR A 278 -9.78 12.75 -30.48
N VAL A 279 -10.39 13.02 -29.35
CA VAL A 279 -10.99 14.32 -29.09
C VAL A 279 -9.92 15.39 -28.79
N PRO A 280 -10.18 16.70 -29.04
CA PRO A 280 -9.27 17.79 -28.73
C PRO A 280 -8.93 17.89 -27.25
N SER A 281 -7.77 18.48 -26.92
CA SER A 281 -7.46 18.87 -25.54
C SER A 281 -8.50 19.85 -25.02
N GLY A 282 -8.93 19.65 -23.77
CA GLY A 282 -9.96 20.48 -23.16
C GLY A 282 -10.65 19.80 -21.98
N LYS A 283 -11.65 20.49 -21.44
CA LYS A 283 -12.51 19.96 -20.37
C LYS A 283 -13.72 19.26 -20.94
N TYR A 284 -14.06 18.15 -20.34
CA TYR A 284 -15.22 17.33 -20.67
C TYR A 284 -16.04 17.05 -19.43
N THR A 285 -17.33 16.96 -19.58
CA THR A 285 -18.26 16.69 -18.50
C THR A 285 -18.86 15.31 -18.70
N ALA A 286 -18.53 14.39 -17.80
CA ALA A 286 -19.17 13.09 -17.73
C ALA A 286 -20.41 13.19 -16.85
N THR A 287 -21.57 12.77 -17.37
CA THR A 287 -22.85 12.79 -16.66
C THR A 287 -23.40 11.38 -16.61
N PHE A 288 -23.57 10.87 -15.39
CA PHE A 288 -24.30 9.62 -15.13
C PHE A 288 -25.73 9.94 -14.74
N TYR A 289 -26.68 9.41 -15.48
CA TYR A 289 -28.11 9.55 -15.22
C TYR A 289 -28.72 8.18 -14.93
N ALA A 290 -29.46 8.06 -13.83
CA ALA A 290 -30.17 6.84 -13.49
C ALA A 290 -31.39 7.14 -12.59
N GLU A 291 -32.54 6.54 -12.90
CA GLU A 291 -33.78 6.60 -12.10
C GLU A 291 -34.14 8.05 -11.67
N GLY A 292 -34.03 9.01 -12.59
CA GLY A 292 -34.35 10.42 -12.33
C GLY A 292 -33.26 11.19 -11.55
N GLN A 293 -32.15 10.59 -11.19
CA GLN A 293 -31.01 11.23 -10.52
C GLN A 293 -29.86 11.43 -11.48
N THR A 294 -29.04 12.44 -11.20
CA THR A 294 -27.90 12.80 -12.04
C THR A 294 -26.67 13.02 -11.16
N ALA A 295 -25.52 12.50 -11.59
CA ALA A 295 -24.22 12.79 -11.01
C ALA A 295 -23.25 13.22 -12.11
N VAL A 296 -22.33 14.14 -11.79
CA VAL A 296 -21.46 14.78 -12.76
C VAL A 296 -20.01 14.70 -12.30
N GLN A 297 -19.09 14.44 -13.25
CA GLN A 297 -17.65 14.43 -13.05
C GLN A 297 -16.96 15.18 -14.20
N GLU A 298 -16.08 16.12 -13.86
CA GLU A 298 -15.22 16.79 -14.85
C GLU A 298 -13.99 15.91 -15.15
N ILE A 299 -13.66 15.78 -16.45
CA ILE A 299 -12.47 15.10 -16.96
C ILE A 299 -11.76 16.07 -17.90
N SER A 300 -10.42 16.10 -17.83
CA SER A 300 -9.60 16.88 -18.76
C SER A 300 -8.91 15.94 -19.75
N VAL A 301 -8.92 16.29 -21.01
CA VAL A 301 -8.05 15.69 -22.03
C VAL A 301 -6.90 16.63 -22.26
N ASP A 302 -5.68 16.13 -22.07
CA ASP A 302 -4.44 16.87 -22.33
C ASP A 302 -3.50 16.03 -23.20
N ARG A 303 -3.53 16.25 -24.50
CA ARG A 303 -2.69 15.55 -25.50
C ARG A 303 -1.21 15.94 -25.39
N THR A 304 -0.89 16.95 -24.59
CA THR A 304 0.50 17.34 -24.31
C THR A 304 1.07 16.72 -23.04
N MET A 305 0.22 16.06 -22.25
CA MET A 305 0.66 15.34 -21.05
C MET A 305 1.51 14.15 -21.43
N ILE A 306 2.73 14.08 -20.90
CA ILE A 306 3.67 12.98 -21.15
C ILE A 306 3.85 12.21 -19.85
N PHE A 307 3.74 10.88 -19.93
CA PHE A 307 4.22 9.99 -18.89
C PHE A 307 5.71 9.74 -19.14
N PRO A 308 6.60 10.29 -18.31
CA PRO A 308 8.02 10.06 -18.51
C PRO A 308 8.33 8.59 -18.28
N LEU A 309 8.86 7.92 -19.31
CA LEU A 309 9.43 6.59 -19.21
C LEU A 309 10.82 6.70 -18.58
N SER A 310 10.86 7.28 -17.38
CA SER A 310 12.07 7.66 -16.67
C SER A 310 12.56 6.51 -15.78
N ASP A 311 13.85 6.53 -15.50
CA ASP A 311 14.41 5.72 -14.43
C ASP A 311 14.03 6.35 -13.09
N LEU A 312 14.01 5.55 -12.02
CA LEU A 312 13.89 6.08 -10.68
C LEU A 312 15.28 6.18 -10.07
N THR A 313 15.74 7.42 -9.89
CA THR A 313 17.00 7.75 -9.23
C THR A 313 16.78 7.98 -7.73
N PRO A 314 17.83 8.04 -6.90
CA PRO A 314 17.68 8.42 -5.50
C PRO A 314 16.98 9.78 -5.28
N GLY A 315 17.06 10.70 -6.24
CA GLY A 315 16.42 12.01 -6.19
C GLY A 315 15.02 12.09 -6.82
N GLY A 316 14.43 10.97 -7.25
CA GLY A 316 13.15 10.90 -7.93
C GLY A 316 13.28 10.47 -9.39
N THR A 317 12.27 10.73 -10.21
CA THR A 317 12.32 10.38 -11.64
C THR A 317 13.45 11.12 -12.35
N GLY A 318 14.18 10.41 -13.21
CA GLY A 318 15.38 10.93 -13.86
C GLY A 318 15.80 10.15 -15.10
N ASN A 319 17.02 10.38 -15.54
CA ASN A 319 17.63 9.67 -16.65
C ASN A 319 19.04 9.21 -16.25
N GLY A 320 19.22 7.91 -16.19
CA GLY A 320 20.47 7.34 -15.75
C GLY A 320 20.75 7.57 -14.28
N PHE A 321 21.83 8.27 -14.00
CA PHE A 321 22.26 8.65 -12.64
C PHE A 321 21.82 10.06 -12.24
N LEU A 322 21.12 10.77 -13.14
CA LEU A 322 20.77 12.18 -12.97
C LEU A 322 19.29 12.36 -12.72
N THR A 323 18.94 13.12 -11.69
CA THR A 323 17.58 13.63 -11.51
C THR A 323 17.32 14.70 -12.57
N THR A 324 16.21 14.62 -13.28
CA THR A 324 15.88 15.51 -14.39
C THR A 324 14.66 16.39 -14.10
N ALA A 325 14.37 17.33 -14.98
CA ALA A 325 13.18 18.18 -14.90
C ALA A 325 11.87 17.44 -15.28
N SER A 326 11.93 16.18 -15.68
CA SER A 326 10.75 15.35 -15.91
C SER A 326 10.08 15.00 -14.60
N ILE A 327 8.75 15.06 -14.52
CA ILE A 327 7.95 14.72 -13.35
C ILE A 327 6.74 13.89 -13.79
N LEU A 328 6.30 12.98 -12.94
CA LEU A 328 5.08 12.21 -13.18
C LEU A 328 3.85 13.14 -13.18
N PRO A 329 2.88 12.93 -14.06
CA PRO A 329 1.60 13.64 -13.99
C PRO A 329 0.90 13.42 -12.65
N LYS A 330 0.21 14.43 -12.16
CA LYS A 330 -0.53 14.37 -10.87
C LYS A 330 -1.39 13.12 -10.74
N GLY A 331 -1.26 12.44 -9.60
CA GLY A 331 -2.00 11.22 -9.28
C GLY A 331 -1.46 9.99 -9.99
N THR A 332 -0.33 10.11 -10.70
CA THR A 332 0.38 8.95 -11.26
C THR A 332 1.42 8.46 -10.28
N LYS A 333 1.51 7.16 -10.13
CA LYS A 333 2.51 6.48 -9.31
C LYS A 333 3.35 5.58 -10.17
N LEU A 334 4.60 5.43 -9.81
CA LEU A 334 5.56 4.54 -10.46
C LEU A 334 6.12 3.57 -9.42
N LEU A 335 5.94 2.29 -9.64
CA LEU A 335 6.68 1.24 -8.95
C LEU A 335 7.75 0.73 -9.90
N ASN A 336 9.01 0.72 -9.48
CA ASN A 336 10.13 0.26 -10.29
C ASN A 336 10.88 -0.89 -9.59
N PHE A 337 11.25 -1.87 -10.38
CA PHE A 337 12.11 -2.98 -9.97
C PHE A 337 13.19 -3.15 -11.03
N SER A 338 14.47 -3.14 -10.63
CA SER A 338 15.57 -3.35 -11.56
C SER A 338 16.74 -4.08 -10.91
N VAL A 339 17.52 -4.75 -11.75
CA VAL A 339 18.78 -5.41 -11.37
C VAL A 339 19.88 -4.76 -12.19
N ALA A 340 20.98 -4.41 -11.53
CA ALA A 340 22.08 -3.67 -12.15
C ALA A 340 23.43 -4.38 -11.94
N PRO A 341 23.70 -5.51 -12.62
CA PRO A 341 25.00 -6.17 -12.51
C PRO A 341 26.13 -5.24 -12.95
N VAL A 342 27.20 -5.22 -12.17
CA VAL A 342 28.41 -4.46 -12.43
C VAL A 342 29.64 -5.37 -12.39
N SER A 343 30.56 -5.15 -13.34
CA SER A 343 31.80 -5.89 -13.49
C SER A 343 32.99 -4.92 -13.45
N GLY A 344 33.96 -5.18 -12.57
CA GLY A 344 35.20 -4.42 -12.52
C GLY A 344 36.26 -4.94 -13.47
N SER A 345 37.20 -4.08 -13.89
CA SER A 345 38.25 -4.38 -14.87
C SER A 345 39.26 -5.44 -14.42
N LYS A 346 39.38 -5.70 -13.11
CA LYS A 346 40.40 -6.62 -12.55
C LYS A 346 39.86 -7.98 -12.13
N ASN A 347 38.60 -8.11 -11.71
CA ASN A 347 38.08 -9.30 -11.03
C ASN A 347 36.81 -9.90 -11.62
N GLY A 348 36.36 -9.47 -12.82
CA GLY A 348 35.11 -9.97 -13.40
C GLY A 348 33.86 -9.45 -12.70
N PHE A 349 32.86 -10.32 -12.50
CA PHE A 349 31.61 -9.96 -11.82
C PHE A 349 31.88 -9.47 -10.39
N TYR A 350 31.37 -8.31 -10.03
CA TYR A 350 31.61 -7.70 -8.74
C TYR A 350 30.37 -7.71 -7.85
N ALA A 351 29.24 -7.23 -8.32
CA ALA A 351 27.98 -7.18 -7.59
C ALA A 351 26.77 -7.08 -8.54
N ALA A 352 25.61 -7.43 -8.03
CA ALA A 352 24.34 -7.24 -8.73
C ALA A 352 23.32 -6.57 -7.79
N PRO A 353 23.37 -5.24 -7.62
CA PRO A 353 22.35 -4.56 -6.84
C PRO A 353 20.95 -4.74 -7.45
N VAL A 354 20.01 -4.99 -6.56
CA VAL A 354 18.57 -5.03 -6.85
C VAL A 354 17.96 -3.75 -6.32
N TYR A 355 17.31 -2.99 -7.19
CA TYR A 355 16.63 -1.76 -6.83
C TYR A 355 15.12 -1.96 -6.83
N ILE A 356 14.47 -1.48 -5.78
CA ILE A 356 13.02 -1.38 -5.67
C ILE A 356 12.71 0.07 -5.35
N GLY A 357 11.92 0.73 -6.19
CA GLY A 357 11.62 2.13 -6.03
C GLY A 357 10.15 2.43 -6.21
N PHE A 358 9.69 3.44 -5.52
CA PHE A 358 8.33 3.95 -5.63
C PHE A 358 8.37 5.47 -5.73
N ALA A 359 7.58 6.05 -6.65
CA ALA A 359 7.35 7.47 -6.75
C ALA A 359 5.86 7.77 -6.88
N ASP A 360 5.42 8.86 -6.25
CA ASP A 360 4.03 9.35 -6.27
C ASP A 360 4.02 10.85 -6.60
N SER A 361 3.30 11.24 -7.64
CA SER A 361 3.07 12.63 -7.96
C SER A 361 1.85 13.17 -7.21
N VAL A 362 2.09 13.74 -6.04
CA VAL A 362 1.05 14.26 -5.13
C VAL A 362 0.40 15.52 -5.72
N PHE A 363 1.20 16.41 -6.34
CA PHE A 363 0.75 17.61 -7.02
C PHE A 363 1.36 17.68 -8.43
N ASN A 364 0.87 18.59 -9.26
CA ASN A 364 1.43 18.77 -10.62
C ASN A 364 2.93 19.09 -10.64
N GLN A 365 3.46 19.67 -9.54
CA GLN A 365 4.84 20.09 -9.41
C GLN A 365 5.62 19.32 -8.34
N LEU A 366 4.99 18.40 -7.56
CA LEU A 366 5.64 17.73 -6.45
C LEU A 366 5.54 16.20 -6.59
N GLU A 367 6.69 15.56 -6.65
CA GLU A 367 6.88 14.12 -6.64
C GLU A 367 7.60 13.71 -5.35
N LEU A 368 7.08 12.72 -4.67
CA LEU A 368 7.72 12.05 -3.53
C LEU A 368 8.18 10.67 -3.97
N SER A 369 9.39 10.27 -3.60
CA SER A 369 9.92 8.96 -3.94
C SER A 369 10.65 8.30 -2.79
N CYS A 370 10.69 6.96 -2.81
CA CYS A 370 11.54 6.16 -1.96
C CYS A 370 12.18 5.04 -2.78
N ASN A 371 13.42 4.70 -2.43
CA ASN A 371 14.20 3.67 -3.10
C ASN A 371 14.87 2.77 -2.07
N LEU A 372 14.89 1.49 -2.38
CA LEU A 372 15.59 0.46 -1.66
C LEU A 372 16.57 -0.20 -2.63
N ALA A 373 17.84 -0.29 -2.26
CA ALA A 373 18.83 -1.07 -2.99
C ALA A 373 19.40 -2.15 -2.08
N ILE A 374 19.45 -3.38 -2.60
CA ILE A 374 20.03 -4.54 -1.92
C ILE A 374 21.18 -5.03 -2.79
N TRP A 375 22.40 -5.04 -2.26
CA TRP A 375 23.59 -5.44 -2.99
C TRP A 375 23.83 -6.93 -2.84
N ALA A 376 23.44 -7.70 -3.85
CA ALA A 376 23.69 -9.15 -3.90
C ALA A 376 25.10 -9.45 -4.42
N GLY A 377 25.73 -10.51 -3.92
CA GLY A 377 27.06 -10.96 -4.34
C GLY A 377 28.22 -10.47 -3.45
N ILE A 378 27.92 -9.72 -2.39
CA ILE A 378 28.86 -9.28 -1.36
C ILE A 378 28.53 -9.99 -0.04
N THR A 379 29.53 -10.33 0.75
CA THR A 379 29.39 -11.17 1.95
C THR A 379 28.46 -10.60 3.03
N ASP A 380 28.27 -9.28 3.12
CA ASP A 380 27.47 -8.62 4.14
C ASP A 380 26.26 -7.86 3.58
N THR A 381 25.77 -8.22 2.41
CA THR A 381 24.57 -7.75 1.69
C THR A 381 24.09 -6.34 2.13
N PRO A 382 24.79 -5.27 1.79
CA PRO A 382 24.45 -3.94 2.26
C PRO A 382 23.11 -3.47 1.71
N LEU A 383 22.39 -2.72 2.53
CA LEU A 383 21.08 -2.17 2.23
C LEU A 383 21.18 -0.64 2.17
N LEU A 384 20.74 -0.06 1.08
CA LEU A 384 20.53 1.37 0.96
C LEU A 384 19.04 1.67 0.95
N PHE A 385 18.59 2.59 1.79
CA PHE A 385 17.26 3.16 1.73
C PHE A 385 17.36 4.66 1.52
N SER A 386 16.61 5.21 0.56
CA SER A 386 16.56 6.66 0.32
C SER A 386 15.12 7.15 0.13
N VAL A 387 14.89 8.39 0.54
CA VAL A 387 13.65 9.13 0.31
C VAL A 387 13.97 10.45 -0.36
N ALA A 388 13.09 10.92 -1.23
CA ALA A 388 13.27 12.21 -1.89
C ALA A 388 11.97 12.96 -2.08
N ALA A 389 12.09 14.29 -2.10
CA ALA A 389 11.04 15.20 -2.53
C ALA A 389 11.59 16.02 -3.70
N LYS A 390 10.90 15.98 -4.82
CA LYS A 390 11.28 16.66 -6.06
C LYS A 390 10.20 17.62 -6.48
N PHE A 391 10.59 18.85 -6.70
CA PHE A 391 9.75 19.89 -7.27
C PHE A 391 10.22 20.19 -8.69
N ALA A 392 9.31 20.15 -9.66
CA ALA A 392 9.59 20.56 -11.04
C ALA A 392 8.38 21.29 -11.64
N ASP A 393 8.67 22.32 -12.43
CA ASP A 393 7.65 23.11 -13.13
C ASP A 393 8.09 23.40 -14.57
N LYS A 394 7.18 23.90 -15.37
CA LYS A 394 7.36 24.20 -16.78
C LYS A 394 6.86 25.60 -17.12
N THR A 395 7.50 26.26 -18.08
CA THR A 395 7.00 27.54 -18.60
C THR A 395 5.67 27.34 -19.32
N LYS A 396 4.71 28.24 -19.05
CA LYS A 396 3.40 28.29 -19.70
C LYS A 396 3.52 28.94 -21.11
N ASN A 397 4.15 28.28 -22.03
CA ASN A 397 4.30 28.84 -23.37
C ASN A 397 3.66 27.90 -24.40
N GLU A 398 2.40 28.14 -24.72
CA GLU A 398 1.59 27.26 -25.56
C GLU A 398 2.00 27.27 -27.05
N ASN A 399 2.78 28.26 -27.46
CA ASN A 399 3.12 28.50 -28.87
C ASN A 399 4.51 28.05 -29.30
N HIS A 400 5.33 27.47 -28.40
CA HIS A 400 6.69 27.05 -28.73
C HIS A 400 6.83 25.54 -28.84
N ILE A 401 7.59 25.08 -29.83
CA ILE A 401 7.95 23.68 -30.05
C ILE A 401 8.68 23.10 -28.83
N PHE A 402 9.46 23.95 -28.14
CA PHE A 402 10.21 23.61 -26.95
C PHE A 402 9.66 24.30 -25.71
N GLN A 403 9.58 23.54 -24.63
CA GLN A 403 9.14 23.96 -23.32
C GLN A 403 10.33 23.93 -22.36
N PHE A 404 10.58 25.01 -21.68
CA PHE A 404 11.58 25.07 -20.63
C PHE A 404 11.00 24.48 -19.34
N ARG A 405 11.73 23.55 -18.74
CA ARG A 405 11.43 22.93 -17.45
C ARG A 405 12.55 23.18 -16.47
N TYR A 406 12.23 23.30 -15.20
CA TYR A 406 13.21 23.55 -14.15
C TYR A 406 12.70 23.00 -12.83
N GLY A 407 13.62 22.77 -11.88
CA GLY A 407 13.24 22.31 -10.58
C GLY A 407 14.40 22.04 -9.66
N ALA A 408 14.05 21.51 -8.50
CA ALA A 408 15.00 21.10 -7.47
C ALA A 408 14.49 19.84 -6.78
N ALA A 409 15.42 19.06 -6.21
CA ALA A 409 15.07 17.93 -5.34
C ALA A 409 15.98 17.91 -4.11
N ALA A 410 15.42 17.41 -3.03
CA ALA A 410 16.14 17.07 -1.83
C ALA A 410 15.95 15.59 -1.56
N ARG A 411 17.04 14.88 -1.28
CA ARG A 411 17.00 13.47 -0.92
C ARG A 411 17.79 13.19 0.36
N TYR A 412 17.42 12.16 1.05
CA TYR A 412 18.20 11.63 2.16
C TYR A 412 18.29 10.11 2.03
N GLY A 413 19.50 9.57 2.08
CA GLY A 413 19.79 8.15 2.00
C GLY A 413 20.57 7.66 3.21
N VAL A 414 20.27 6.45 3.65
CA VAL A 414 20.98 5.75 4.73
C VAL A 414 21.51 4.44 4.18
N CYS A 415 22.82 4.22 4.35
CA CYS A 415 23.47 2.96 4.04
C CYS A 415 24.50 2.61 5.11
N ASP A 416 24.95 1.38 5.12
CA ASP A 416 26.12 1.00 5.92
C ASP A 416 27.39 1.41 5.16
N ALA A 417 27.89 2.62 5.46
CA ALA A 417 29.06 3.20 4.79
C ALA A 417 30.36 2.43 5.03
N SER A 418 30.43 1.62 6.08
CA SER A 418 31.62 0.78 6.37
C SER A 418 31.85 -0.30 5.31
N LEU A 419 30.82 -0.65 4.55
CA LEU A 419 30.84 -1.68 3.51
C LEU A 419 31.16 -1.12 2.11
N PHE A 420 31.23 0.22 1.95
CA PHE A 420 31.47 0.90 0.66
C PHE A 420 32.46 2.04 0.77
N PRO A 421 33.73 1.79 1.15
CA PRO A 421 34.74 2.84 1.21
C PRO A 421 34.93 3.56 -0.15
N ASP A 422 34.68 2.85 -1.27
CA ASP A 422 34.83 3.38 -2.63
C ASP A 422 33.51 3.89 -3.25
N TYR A 423 32.37 3.79 -2.56
CA TYR A 423 31.03 4.10 -3.08
C TYR A 423 30.30 5.20 -2.28
N GLY A 424 30.92 5.79 -1.28
CA GLY A 424 30.31 6.66 -0.28
C GLY A 424 29.25 7.65 -0.81
N ALA A 425 29.67 8.68 -1.51
CA ALA A 425 28.77 9.70 -2.04
C ALA A 425 27.96 9.22 -3.26
N ASP A 426 28.49 8.29 -4.05
CA ASP A 426 27.85 7.77 -5.27
C ASP A 426 26.72 6.79 -4.99
N SER A 427 26.73 6.16 -3.84
CA SER A 427 25.73 5.15 -3.45
C SER A 427 24.35 5.73 -3.10
N GLY A 428 24.22 7.06 -3.03
CA GLY A 428 23.00 7.72 -2.59
C GLY A 428 22.88 7.90 -1.08
N CYS A 429 23.94 7.65 -0.32
CA CYS A 429 24.01 7.90 1.11
C CYS A 429 24.18 9.41 1.38
N GLY A 430 23.59 9.88 2.48
CA GLY A 430 23.66 11.27 2.90
C GLY A 430 22.54 12.17 2.36
N LEU A 431 22.70 13.48 2.57
CA LEU A 431 21.78 14.51 2.11
C LEU A 431 22.22 15.02 0.74
N GLY A 432 21.41 14.81 -0.28
CA GLY A 432 21.61 15.37 -1.62
C GLY A 432 20.64 16.52 -1.88
N LEU A 433 21.18 17.62 -2.40
CA LEU A 433 20.41 18.76 -2.89
C LEU A 433 20.72 18.95 -4.37
N SER A 434 19.73 18.80 -5.23
CA SER A 434 19.88 18.93 -6.67
C SER A 434 19.06 20.06 -7.25
N GLY A 435 19.64 20.74 -8.24
CA GLY A 435 18.96 21.66 -9.14
C GLY A 435 19.04 21.12 -10.56
N PHE A 436 18.01 21.31 -11.36
CA PHE A 436 17.99 20.86 -12.75
C PHE A 436 17.14 21.77 -13.62
N MET A 437 17.52 21.80 -14.88
CA MET A 437 16.77 22.50 -15.91
C MET A 437 16.83 21.72 -17.23
N GLY A 438 15.79 21.82 -18.03
CA GLY A 438 15.69 21.11 -19.29
C GLY A 438 14.94 21.88 -20.36
N LEU A 439 15.27 21.59 -21.58
CA LEU A 439 14.56 22.04 -22.75
C LEU A 439 13.91 20.83 -23.43
N CYS A 440 12.58 20.77 -23.37
CA CYS A 440 11.83 19.60 -23.80
C CYS A 440 10.83 19.95 -24.90
N SER A 441 10.73 19.07 -25.89
CA SER A 441 9.63 19.00 -26.86
C SER A 441 8.82 17.73 -26.61
N ALA A 442 7.80 17.49 -27.41
CA ALA A 442 7.01 16.25 -27.33
C ALA A 442 7.85 14.97 -27.55
N LYS A 443 8.97 15.08 -28.29
CA LYS A 443 9.79 13.91 -28.68
C LYS A 443 11.22 13.95 -28.15
N PHE A 444 11.68 15.06 -27.65
CA PHE A 444 13.07 15.24 -27.25
C PHE A 444 13.17 16.09 -25.99
N CYS A 445 14.04 15.70 -25.10
CA CYS A 445 14.36 16.43 -23.88
C CYS A 445 15.87 16.47 -23.69
N ALA A 446 16.42 17.63 -23.40
CA ALA A 446 17.80 17.82 -22.99
C ALA A 446 17.81 18.47 -21.60
N ASP A 447 18.40 17.81 -20.63
CA ASP A 447 18.42 18.22 -19.23
C ASP A 447 19.88 18.44 -18.77
N ILE A 448 20.08 19.41 -17.92
CA ILE A 448 21.29 19.64 -17.14
C ILE A 448 20.91 19.49 -15.66
N SER A 449 21.71 18.77 -14.91
CA SER A 449 21.50 18.56 -13.49
C SER A 449 22.80 18.80 -12.73
N SER A 450 22.66 19.39 -11.55
CA SER A 450 23.73 19.57 -10.58
C SER A 450 23.24 19.17 -9.21
N GLU A 451 23.93 18.25 -8.56
CA GLU A 451 23.60 17.73 -7.23
C GLU A 451 24.81 17.91 -6.32
N PHE A 452 24.60 18.52 -5.17
CA PHE A 452 25.56 18.57 -4.08
C PHE A 452 25.16 17.53 -3.04
N ILE A 453 26.10 16.66 -2.69
CA ILE A 453 25.91 15.54 -1.79
C ILE A 453 26.75 15.77 -0.54
N PHE A 454 26.09 15.92 0.60
CA PHE A 454 26.72 15.87 1.91
C PHE A 454 26.90 14.40 2.29
N GLY A 455 28.14 13.92 2.29
CA GLY A 455 28.42 12.54 2.63
C GLY A 455 27.98 12.21 4.06
N ALA A 456 27.50 10.99 4.27
CA ALA A 456 27.10 10.51 5.60
C ALA A 456 27.92 9.30 5.97
N GLU A 457 28.61 9.37 7.11
CA GLU A 457 29.10 8.19 7.81
C GLU A 457 28.04 7.68 8.80
N THR A 458 27.95 6.38 9.00
CA THR A 458 27.00 5.75 9.96
C THR A 458 27.17 6.22 11.40
N SER A 459 28.37 6.63 11.79
CA SER A 459 28.69 7.18 13.12
C SER A 459 28.44 8.68 13.26
N ASN A 460 28.43 9.42 12.14
CA ASN A 460 28.19 10.86 12.12
C ASN A 460 27.64 11.29 10.76
N PRO A 461 26.33 11.54 10.64
CA PRO A 461 25.68 11.84 9.36
C PRO A 461 26.13 13.14 8.67
N LEU A 462 27.09 13.88 9.22
CA LEU A 462 27.61 15.11 8.65
C LEU A 462 29.13 15.05 8.38
N ASN A 463 29.78 13.90 8.60
CA ASN A 463 31.25 13.77 8.54
C ASN A 463 31.76 12.93 7.35
N GLY A 464 30.98 12.76 6.29
CA GLY A 464 31.47 12.11 5.07
C GLY A 464 32.06 13.13 4.08
N ASP A 465 32.82 12.65 3.12
CA ASP A 465 33.33 13.49 2.03
C ASP A 465 32.18 14.06 1.19
N ASN A 466 32.17 15.37 1.04
CA ASN A 466 31.20 16.03 0.20
C ASN A 466 31.55 15.86 -1.28
N SER A 467 30.54 15.68 -2.11
CA SER A 467 30.76 15.55 -3.55
C SER A 467 29.78 16.38 -4.37
N TRP A 468 30.19 16.72 -5.59
CA TRP A 468 29.36 17.32 -6.59
C TRP A 468 29.15 16.34 -7.73
N LYS A 469 27.90 16.20 -8.15
CA LYS A 469 27.52 15.42 -9.31
C LYS A 469 26.88 16.35 -10.33
N ASN A 470 27.56 16.59 -11.43
CA ASN A 470 27.08 17.44 -12.50
C ASN A 470 26.90 16.62 -13.76
N GLY A 471 25.87 16.87 -14.54
CA GLY A 471 25.68 16.08 -15.73
C GLY A 471 24.65 16.61 -16.69
N ILE A 472 24.68 15.98 -17.85
CA ILE A 472 23.76 16.25 -18.95
C ILE A 472 23.05 14.96 -19.32
N SER A 473 21.79 15.07 -19.71
CA SER A 473 21.04 13.94 -20.22
C SER A 473 20.18 14.32 -21.43
N PHE A 474 19.99 13.35 -22.29
CA PHE A 474 19.16 13.44 -23.47
C PHE A 474 18.16 12.29 -23.47
N THR A 475 16.91 12.62 -23.74
CA THR A 475 15.84 11.63 -23.91
C THR A 475 15.19 11.87 -25.27
N PHE A 476 15.09 10.82 -26.08
CA PHE A 476 14.43 10.84 -27.38
C PHE A 476 13.28 9.85 -27.38
N SER A 477 12.05 10.34 -27.53
CA SER A 477 10.83 9.55 -27.52
C SER A 477 10.08 9.74 -28.85
N PRO A 478 10.42 8.97 -29.89
CA PRO A 478 9.78 9.11 -31.22
C PRO A 478 8.29 8.77 -31.16
N VAL A 479 7.90 7.87 -30.27
CA VAL A 479 6.52 7.46 -29.98
C VAL A 479 6.32 7.43 -28.47
N THR A 480 5.06 7.41 -28.00
CA THR A 480 4.70 7.43 -26.59
C THR A 480 5.17 6.19 -25.81
N GLU A 481 5.33 5.07 -26.51
CA GLU A 481 5.72 3.79 -25.93
C GLU A 481 7.24 3.57 -25.86
N PHE A 482 8.05 4.44 -26.48
CA PHE A 482 9.50 4.22 -26.54
C PHE A 482 10.29 5.48 -26.21
N SER A 483 11.31 5.33 -25.39
CA SER A 483 12.32 6.37 -25.08
C SER A 483 13.72 5.81 -25.18
N ALA A 484 14.57 6.40 -26.01
CA ALA A 484 16.01 6.21 -25.95
C ALA A 484 16.63 7.27 -25.02
N LYS A 485 17.59 6.86 -24.22
CA LYS A 485 18.19 7.65 -23.16
C LYS A 485 19.71 7.68 -23.29
N LEU A 486 20.28 8.84 -23.06
CA LEU A 486 21.73 9.03 -22.96
C LEU A 486 22.01 10.01 -21.84
N SER A 487 22.93 9.68 -20.95
CA SER A 487 23.36 10.60 -19.89
C SER A 487 24.85 10.44 -19.61
N CYS A 488 25.44 11.50 -19.08
CA CYS A 488 26.81 11.51 -18.60
C CYS A 488 26.87 12.38 -17.36
N ALA A 489 27.30 11.80 -16.24
CA ALA A 489 27.56 12.51 -15.00
C ALA A 489 29.07 12.63 -14.76
N LEU A 490 29.48 13.74 -14.21
CA LEU A 490 30.81 14.01 -13.66
C LEU A 490 30.70 14.12 -12.16
N ILE A 491 31.51 13.35 -11.46
CA ILE A 491 31.58 13.38 -10.00
C ILE A 491 32.90 14.05 -9.62
N SER A 492 32.84 14.96 -8.67
CA SER A 492 33.99 15.62 -8.12
C SER A 492 33.89 15.77 -6.62
N ASN A 493 34.96 15.50 -5.91
CA ASN A 493 35.17 15.87 -4.52
C ASN A 493 35.68 17.31 -4.39
N SER A 494 35.95 17.75 -3.15
CA SER A 494 36.39 19.12 -2.87
C SER A 494 37.63 19.57 -3.65
N ASP A 495 38.48 18.64 -4.07
CA ASP A 495 39.80 18.96 -4.60
C ASP A 495 40.05 18.56 -6.06
N TYR A 496 39.28 17.58 -6.62
CA TYR A 496 39.46 17.06 -7.99
C TYR A 496 38.25 16.31 -8.54
N PHE A 497 38.28 16.04 -9.85
CA PHE A 497 37.28 15.16 -10.49
C PHE A 497 37.63 13.69 -10.23
N ASP A 498 36.68 12.93 -9.72
CA ASP A 498 36.91 11.53 -9.37
C ASP A 498 36.48 10.55 -10.47
N ALA A 499 35.29 10.76 -11.05
CA ALA A 499 34.74 9.83 -12.01
C ALA A 499 33.85 10.46 -13.07
N ILE A 500 33.76 9.76 -14.20
CA ILE A 500 32.75 9.97 -15.24
C ILE A 500 31.79 8.77 -15.24
N GLN A 501 30.51 9.05 -15.29
CA GLN A 501 29.46 8.03 -15.34
C GLN A 501 28.62 8.18 -16.62
N PRO A 502 29.06 7.64 -17.76
CA PRO A 502 28.24 7.55 -18.95
C PRO A 502 27.19 6.46 -18.82
N LYS A 503 25.97 6.72 -19.32
CA LYS A 503 24.90 5.74 -19.38
C LYS A 503 24.12 5.90 -20.68
N ALA A 504 23.80 4.78 -21.34
CA ALA A 504 22.95 4.74 -22.53
C ALA A 504 21.95 3.60 -22.39
N GLY A 505 20.71 3.84 -22.78
CA GLY A 505 19.69 2.82 -22.69
C GLY A 505 18.37 3.21 -23.33
N PHE A 506 17.36 2.42 -23.03
CA PHE A 506 16.01 2.67 -23.50
C PHE A 506 14.95 2.22 -22.49
N SER A 507 13.76 2.79 -22.65
CA SER A 507 12.55 2.36 -21.96
C SER A 507 11.46 2.09 -22.97
N PHE A 508 10.68 1.05 -22.71
CA PHE A 508 9.59 0.63 -23.58
C PHE A 508 8.33 0.37 -22.74
N LEU A 509 7.29 1.16 -22.98
CA LEU A 509 5.95 0.93 -22.43
C LEU A 509 5.27 -0.17 -23.25
N ILE A 510 4.91 -1.28 -22.62
CA ILE A 510 4.23 -2.38 -23.29
C ILE A 510 2.83 -1.92 -23.72
N PRO A 511 2.49 -1.90 -25.01
CA PRO A 511 1.24 -1.36 -25.51
C PRO A 511 0.01 -2.01 -24.85
N GLY A 512 -0.99 -1.19 -24.51
CA GLY A 512 -2.20 -1.64 -23.84
C GLY A 512 -2.05 -1.94 -22.33
N THR A 513 -0.86 -1.75 -21.78
CA THR A 513 -0.57 -1.99 -20.36
C THR A 513 0.00 -0.73 -19.70
N SER A 514 0.26 -0.82 -18.40
CA SER A 514 0.99 0.18 -17.62
C SER A 514 2.43 -0.27 -17.30
N PHE A 515 2.91 -1.36 -17.89
CA PHE A 515 4.26 -1.87 -17.64
C PHE A 515 5.28 -1.21 -18.56
N VAL A 516 6.36 -0.71 -17.95
CA VAL A 516 7.53 -0.15 -18.64
C VAL A 516 8.70 -1.09 -18.45
N PHE A 517 9.31 -1.54 -19.53
CA PHE A 517 10.57 -2.25 -19.51
C PHE A 517 11.72 -1.25 -19.68
N ASN A 518 12.76 -1.35 -18.86
CA ASN A 518 13.96 -0.53 -18.94
C ASN A 518 15.19 -1.42 -19.15
N ALA A 519 16.10 -1.00 -20.02
CA ALA A 519 17.40 -1.63 -20.18
C ALA A 519 18.46 -0.57 -20.52
N ASP A 520 19.55 -0.57 -19.76
CA ASP A 520 20.62 0.40 -19.92
C ASP A 520 21.99 -0.26 -19.79
N PHE A 521 23.00 0.37 -20.41
CA PHE A 521 24.41 0.10 -20.18
C PHE A 521 25.04 1.34 -19.57
N TYR A 522 25.95 1.15 -18.62
CA TYR A 522 26.63 2.24 -17.95
C TYR A 522 28.09 1.90 -17.66
N GLY A 523 28.88 2.95 -17.51
CA GLY A 523 30.25 2.87 -17.01
C GLY A 523 30.43 3.75 -15.78
N ILE A 524 31.38 3.37 -14.93
CA ILE A 524 31.95 4.24 -13.90
C ILE A 524 33.45 4.23 -14.15
N ILE A 525 33.98 5.35 -14.59
CA ILE A 525 35.37 5.51 -15.04
C ILE A 525 36.05 6.49 -14.07
N TYR A 526 36.82 5.98 -13.15
CA TYR A 526 37.63 6.76 -12.23
C TYR A 526 38.92 7.23 -12.93
N PHE A 527 39.38 8.42 -12.63
CA PHE A 527 40.58 8.94 -13.28
C PHE A 527 41.87 8.28 -12.81
N ASP A 528 41.90 7.84 -11.55
CA ASP A 528 43.06 7.21 -10.90
C ASP A 528 42.88 5.75 -10.53
N SER A 529 41.79 5.11 -10.94
CA SER A 529 41.41 3.77 -10.52
C SER A 529 40.85 2.92 -11.67
N PRO A 530 40.65 1.60 -11.48
CA PRO A 530 40.01 0.77 -12.49
C PRO A 530 38.59 1.24 -12.82
N TYR A 531 38.18 1.05 -14.06
CA TYR A 531 36.81 1.30 -14.50
C TYR A 531 35.88 0.13 -14.17
N TYR A 532 34.59 0.45 -14.03
CA TYR A 532 33.51 -0.52 -13.89
C TYR A 532 32.55 -0.38 -15.06
N LEU A 533 32.08 -1.52 -15.57
CA LEU A 533 31.04 -1.57 -16.60
C LEU A 533 29.87 -2.37 -16.09
N GLY A 534 28.67 -1.89 -16.37
CA GLY A 534 27.47 -2.54 -15.93
C GLY A 534 26.31 -2.34 -16.88
N GLY A 535 25.22 -3.02 -16.58
CA GLY A 535 23.95 -2.83 -17.25
C GLY A 535 22.81 -2.88 -16.25
N THR A 536 21.71 -2.26 -16.57
CA THR A 536 20.48 -2.39 -15.80
C THR A 536 19.41 -3.03 -16.66
N ALA A 537 18.61 -3.91 -16.07
CA ALA A 537 17.38 -4.37 -16.66
C ALA A 537 16.28 -4.36 -15.61
N GLY A 538 15.11 -3.85 -15.94
CA GLY A 538 14.05 -3.73 -14.98
C GLY A 538 12.68 -3.49 -15.57
N PHE A 539 11.68 -3.51 -14.68
CA PHE A 539 10.30 -3.22 -15.01
C PHE A 539 9.77 -2.12 -14.10
N GLY A 540 9.05 -1.17 -14.70
CA GLY A 540 8.23 -0.20 -14.00
C GLY A 540 6.75 -0.49 -14.20
N TYR A 541 5.92 -0.09 -13.23
CA TYR A 541 4.47 -0.10 -13.34
C TYR A 541 3.90 1.28 -13.02
N LEU A 542 3.24 1.89 -14.00
CA LEU A 542 2.58 3.20 -13.88
C LEU A 542 1.09 3.00 -13.54
N PHE A 543 0.60 3.59 -12.44
CA PHE A 543 -0.81 3.45 -12.02
C PHE A 543 -1.38 4.71 -11.35
#